data_6a3f122250e27acd662b690a9fd714c1
#
_entry.id   6a3f122250e27acd662b690a9fd714c1
#
_cell.length_a   1.000
_cell.length_b   1.000
_cell.length_c   1.000
_cell.angle_alpha   90.00
_cell.angle_beta   90.00
_cell.angle_gamma   90.00
#
_symmetry.space_group_name_H-M   'P 1'
#
loop_
_entity.id
_entity.type
_entity.pdbx_description
1 polymer ?
#
loop_
_entity_poly.entity_id
_entity_poly.type
_entity_poly.pdbx_seq_one_letter_code
_entity_poly.pdbx_strand_id
1 'polypeptide(L)'
;LQQHLYPAVERRWLESIDPNHQAGIGHDIYLKLWALSEPNIPTDYVLFDEAQDADPLMLGILLRQKSTQVIYVGDAHQQIYAWRGAVNAMQQMPLHESRLTTSFRFGDAIADVANSILGALNETVPLLGNPNVKSNVVNKPHTKMRDAILCRTNARAMELLLSGLVHGDKVSLQADHQKLSRFVDAASLLKQGKRITDVPELAWFNSWHDVHEYCETNDGSDIKPLVKLVDDHGTEPLKRALAKITPIEQADYVISTAHKAKGLEWNRVHIEDDYQFKINGLEHKITD
;
A
#
# COMPACT_ATOMS: atom_id res chain seq x y z
N LEU A 1 26.94 11.94 -8.78
CA LEU A 1 26.16 11.20 -7.77
C LEU A 1 26.62 9.74 -7.69
N GLN A 2 26.68 9.00 -8.81
CA GLN A 2 27.08 7.57 -8.85
C GLN A 2 28.46 7.31 -8.26
N GLN A 3 29.47 8.15 -8.53
CA GLN A 3 30.84 7.98 -8.03
C GLN A 3 30.97 8.06 -6.50
N HIS A 4 30.05 8.80 -5.84
CA HIS A 4 30.06 8.93 -4.37
C HIS A 4 29.16 7.91 -3.67
N LEU A 5 28.08 7.49 -4.33
CA LEU A 5 27.15 6.51 -3.74
C LEU A 5 27.63 5.06 -3.85
N TYR A 6 28.27 4.72 -4.96
CA TYR A 6 28.71 3.33 -5.20
C TYR A 6 29.58 2.75 -4.08
N PRO A 7 30.64 3.44 -3.59
CA PRO A 7 31.46 2.92 -2.50
C PRO A 7 30.70 2.73 -1.18
N ALA A 8 29.69 3.59 -0.91
CA ALA A 8 28.86 3.47 0.29
C ALA A 8 27.91 2.27 0.20
N VAL A 9 27.30 2.07 -0.96
CA VAL A 9 26.42 0.92 -1.23
C VAL A 9 27.22 -0.39 -1.17
N GLU A 10 28.41 -0.43 -1.79
CA GLU A 10 29.28 -1.60 -1.77
C GLU A 10 29.73 -1.95 -0.33
N ARG A 11 30.15 -0.96 0.43
CA ARG A 11 30.48 -1.16 1.85
C ARG A 11 29.28 -1.74 2.61
N ARG A 12 28.10 -1.14 2.45
CA ARG A 12 26.89 -1.60 3.12
C ARG A 12 26.53 -3.03 2.73
N TRP A 13 26.71 -3.37 1.46
CA TRP A 13 26.52 -4.74 0.97
C TRP A 13 27.48 -5.71 1.68
N LEU A 14 28.79 -5.41 1.68
CA LEU A 14 29.80 -6.25 2.31
C LEU A 14 29.54 -6.44 3.81
N GLU A 15 29.18 -5.36 4.53
CA GLU A 15 28.75 -5.43 5.93
C GLU A 15 27.53 -6.34 6.12
N SER A 16 26.57 -6.28 5.21
CA SER A 16 25.31 -7.03 5.32
C SER A 16 25.48 -8.54 5.06
N ILE A 17 26.50 -8.94 4.35
CA ILE A 17 26.80 -10.36 4.04
C ILE A 17 27.90 -10.95 4.93
N ASP A 18 28.53 -10.15 5.79
CA ASP A 18 29.54 -10.62 6.76
C ASP A 18 28.84 -11.35 7.92
N PRO A 19 29.08 -12.67 8.11
CA PRO A 19 28.47 -13.45 9.18
C PRO A 19 28.88 -12.98 10.59
N ASN A 20 29.97 -12.20 10.71
CA ASN A 20 30.43 -11.64 11.98
C ASN A 20 29.85 -10.24 12.27
N HIS A 21 29.13 -9.65 11.34
CA HIS A 21 28.52 -8.35 11.54
C HIS A 21 27.28 -8.47 12.45
N GLN A 22 27.20 -7.61 13.47
CA GLN A 22 26.13 -7.69 14.49
C GLN A 22 24.75 -7.22 13.98
N ALA A 23 24.67 -6.53 12.84
CA ALA A 23 23.39 -6.16 12.25
C ALA A 23 22.75 -7.39 11.59
N GLY A 24 21.49 -7.65 11.92
CA GLY A 24 20.74 -8.74 11.29
C GLY A 24 20.66 -8.59 9.77
N ILE A 25 20.55 -9.71 9.07
CA ILE A 25 20.38 -9.75 7.60
C ILE A 25 18.91 -9.45 7.25
N GLY A 26 18.68 -8.47 6.35
CA GLY A 26 17.36 -8.16 5.83
C GLY A 26 16.88 -9.17 4.77
N HIS A 27 15.57 -9.26 4.59
CA HIS A 27 14.95 -10.17 3.60
C HIS A 27 15.51 -9.98 2.18
N ASP A 28 15.70 -8.75 1.73
CA ASP A 28 16.22 -8.43 0.39
C ASP A 28 17.66 -8.91 0.21
N ILE A 29 18.46 -8.91 1.29
CA ILE A 29 19.85 -9.36 1.23
C ILE A 29 19.95 -10.87 1.00
N TYR A 30 19.25 -11.68 1.79
CA TYR A 30 19.31 -13.13 1.58
C TYR A 30 18.62 -13.57 0.28
N LEU A 31 17.57 -12.88 -0.16
CA LEU A 31 16.96 -13.12 -1.46
C LEU A 31 17.97 -12.84 -2.58
N LYS A 32 18.72 -11.73 -2.48
CA LYS A 32 19.78 -11.40 -3.43
C LYS A 32 20.90 -12.45 -3.43
N LEU A 33 21.35 -12.88 -2.26
CA LEU A 33 22.35 -13.95 -2.15
C LEU A 33 21.85 -15.25 -2.79
N TRP A 34 20.60 -15.61 -2.52
CA TRP A 34 19.98 -16.79 -3.12
C TRP A 34 19.89 -16.65 -4.64
N ALA A 35 19.48 -15.51 -5.17
CA ALA A 35 19.44 -15.25 -6.60
C ALA A 35 20.84 -15.36 -7.27
N LEU A 36 21.88 -14.88 -6.58
CA LEU A 36 23.28 -14.95 -7.06
C LEU A 36 23.84 -16.38 -7.06
N SER A 37 23.29 -17.27 -6.23
CA SER A 37 23.68 -18.69 -6.22
C SER A 37 23.06 -19.48 -7.39
N GLU A 38 22.26 -18.84 -8.24
CA GLU A 38 21.55 -19.46 -9.37
C GLU A 38 20.83 -20.77 -8.99
N PRO A 39 19.90 -20.71 -8.02
CA PRO A 39 19.35 -21.91 -7.43
C PRO A 39 18.51 -22.69 -8.44
N ASN A 40 18.63 -24.02 -8.39
CA ASN A 40 17.67 -24.92 -9.03
C ASN A 40 16.63 -25.33 -8.01
N ILE A 41 15.35 -25.14 -8.34
CA ILE A 41 14.22 -25.54 -7.49
C ILE A 41 13.85 -27.00 -7.86
N PRO A 42 14.11 -27.99 -6.97
CA PRO A 42 13.95 -29.40 -7.30
C PRO A 42 12.48 -29.83 -7.17
N THR A 43 11.63 -29.35 -8.08
CA THR A 43 10.21 -29.69 -8.13
C THR A 43 9.71 -29.75 -9.57
N ASP A 44 8.66 -30.49 -9.82
CA ASP A 44 8.06 -30.59 -11.14
C ASP A 44 7.37 -29.31 -11.57
N TYR A 45 6.74 -28.60 -10.61
CA TYR A 45 6.09 -27.31 -10.89
C TYR A 45 6.15 -26.35 -9.68
N VAL A 46 6.03 -25.06 -9.98
CA VAL A 46 5.92 -23.97 -9.03
C VAL A 46 4.65 -23.18 -9.33
N LEU A 47 3.83 -22.93 -8.32
CA LEU A 47 2.74 -21.96 -8.38
C LEU A 47 3.25 -20.65 -7.78
N PHE A 48 3.31 -19.60 -8.60
CA PHE A 48 3.76 -18.28 -8.17
C PHE A 48 2.57 -17.34 -8.11
N ASP A 49 2.05 -17.14 -6.91
CA ASP A 49 0.88 -16.31 -6.64
C ASP A 49 1.25 -14.83 -6.51
N GLU A 50 0.25 -13.94 -6.70
CA GLU A 50 0.42 -12.47 -6.70
C GLU A 50 1.50 -11.99 -7.70
N ALA A 51 1.56 -12.62 -8.86
CA ALA A 51 2.63 -12.40 -9.85
C ALA A 51 2.69 -10.97 -10.41
N GLN A 52 1.64 -10.17 -10.27
CA GLN A 52 1.65 -8.74 -10.62
C GLN A 52 2.52 -7.89 -9.69
N ASP A 53 2.82 -8.36 -8.48
CA ASP A 53 3.69 -7.68 -7.52
C ASP A 53 5.05 -8.39 -7.38
N ALA A 54 5.49 -9.11 -8.42
CA ALA A 54 6.72 -9.87 -8.41
C ALA A 54 7.95 -8.98 -8.18
N ASP A 55 8.82 -9.40 -7.25
CA ASP A 55 10.16 -8.84 -7.15
C ASP A 55 11.01 -9.27 -8.36
N PRO A 56 11.80 -8.37 -9.00
CA PRO A 56 12.63 -8.71 -10.14
C PRO A 56 13.64 -9.83 -9.89
N LEU A 57 14.16 -9.97 -8.66
CA LEU A 57 15.08 -11.06 -8.30
C LEU A 57 14.35 -12.39 -8.28
N MET A 58 13.17 -12.44 -7.65
CA MET A 58 12.33 -13.63 -7.60
C MET A 58 11.93 -14.07 -9.01
N LEU A 59 11.45 -13.13 -9.82
CA LEU A 59 11.12 -13.41 -11.22
C LEU A 59 12.33 -13.95 -11.99
N GLY A 60 13.52 -13.34 -11.80
CA GLY A 60 14.76 -13.82 -12.39
C GLY A 60 15.16 -15.24 -11.97
N ILE A 61 14.89 -15.64 -10.74
CA ILE A 61 15.09 -17.03 -10.28
C ILE A 61 14.14 -17.97 -11.02
N LEU A 62 12.86 -17.64 -11.07
CA LEU A 62 11.83 -18.47 -11.71
C LEU A 62 12.05 -18.64 -13.21
N LEU A 63 12.45 -17.58 -13.92
CA LEU A 63 12.74 -17.61 -15.36
C LEU A 63 13.95 -18.49 -15.71
N ARG A 64 14.86 -18.72 -14.77
CA ARG A 64 16.02 -19.61 -14.98
C ARG A 64 15.72 -21.09 -14.77
N GLN A 65 14.55 -21.45 -14.23
CA GLN A 65 14.17 -22.85 -14.03
C GLN A 65 13.90 -23.52 -15.39
N LYS A 66 14.74 -24.49 -15.80
CA LYS A 66 14.63 -25.15 -17.11
C LYS A 66 13.83 -26.45 -17.06
N SER A 67 13.83 -27.10 -15.90
CA SER A 67 13.20 -28.42 -15.69
C SER A 67 11.92 -28.35 -14.86
N THR A 68 11.53 -27.16 -14.42
CA THR A 68 10.37 -26.92 -13.55
C THR A 68 9.34 -26.09 -14.32
N GLN A 69 8.10 -26.56 -14.37
CA GLN A 69 7.01 -25.75 -14.91
C GLN A 69 6.64 -24.64 -13.93
N VAL A 70 6.63 -23.39 -14.37
CA VAL A 70 6.19 -22.26 -13.53
C VAL A 70 4.81 -21.79 -14.01
N ILE A 71 3.87 -21.75 -13.09
CA ILE A 71 2.50 -21.28 -13.29
C ILE A 71 2.35 -19.98 -12.50
N TYR A 72 2.15 -18.89 -13.23
CA TYR A 72 1.96 -17.56 -12.62
C TYR A 72 0.48 -17.30 -12.42
N VAL A 73 0.13 -16.89 -11.20
CA VAL A 73 -1.26 -16.55 -10.81
C VAL A 73 -1.25 -15.10 -10.32
N GLY A 74 -2.22 -14.31 -10.77
CA GLY A 74 -2.30 -12.90 -10.35
C GLY A 74 -3.33 -12.12 -11.15
N ASP A 75 -3.47 -10.85 -10.79
CA ASP A 75 -4.33 -9.89 -11.46
C ASP A 75 -3.53 -8.63 -11.81
N ALA A 76 -3.36 -8.38 -13.10
CA ALA A 76 -2.57 -7.26 -13.60
C ALA A 76 -3.06 -5.89 -13.09
N HIS A 77 -4.36 -5.75 -12.80
CA HIS A 77 -4.98 -4.53 -12.29
C HIS A 77 -4.83 -4.36 -10.77
N GLN A 78 -4.39 -5.40 -10.04
CA GLN A 78 -4.13 -5.35 -8.60
C GLN A 78 -2.67 -5.06 -8.24
N GLN A 79 -1.86 -4.59 -9.19
CA GLN A 79 -0.49 -4.17 -8.91
C GLN A 79 -0.49 -2.87 -8.09
N ILE A 80 -0.10 -2.97 -6.82
CA ILE A 80 -0.03 -1.83 -5.90
C ILE A 80 1.37 -1.55 -5.36
N TYR A 81 2.37 -2.38 -5.71
CA TYR A 81 3.76 -2.26 -5.24
C TYR A 81 4.76 -1.83 -6.33
N ALA A 82 4.29 -1.29 -7.45
CA ALA A 82 5.15 -0.78 -8.53
C ALA A 82 6.17 0.27 -8.03
N TRP A 83 5.79 1.11 -7.07
CA TRP A 83 6.66 2.09 -6.43
C TRP A 83 7.84 1.49 -5.63
N ARG A 84 7.77 0.20 -5.27
CA ARG A 84 8.86 -0.58 -4.66
C ARG A 84 9.76 -1.26 -5.69
N GLY A 85 9.51 -1.07 -6.98
CA GLY A 85 10.22 -1.74 -8.05
C GLY A 85 9.64 -3.10 -8.43
N ALA A 86 8.45 -3.46 -7.94
CA ALA A 86 7.75 -4.66 -8.38
C ALA A 86 7.43 -4.57 -9.88
N VAL A 87 7.61 -5.68 -10.56
CA VAL A 87 7.30 -5.84 -12.00
C VAL A 87 6.03 -6.65 -12.17
N ASN A 88 5.17 -6.20 -13.10
CA ASN A 88 3.97 -6.94 -13.43
C ASN A 88 4.32 -8.12 -14.35
N ALA A 89 4.59 -9.28 -13.75
CA ALA A 89 4.95 -10.48 -14.50
C ALA A 89 3.82 -10.92 -15.46
N MET A 90 2.55 -10.64 -15.09
CA MET A 90 1.38 -10.98 -15.92
C MET A 90 1.37 -10.23 -17.26
N GLN A 91 1.93 -9.01 -17.31
CA GLN A 91 1.99 -8.20 -18.54
C GLN A 91 3.29 -8.39 -19.35
N GLN A 92 4.37 -8.85 -18.72
CA GLN A 92 5.68 -8.87 -19.34
C GLN A 92 6.03 -10.18 -20.04
N MET A 93 5.30 -11.25 -19.75
CA MET A 93 5.63 -12.56 -20.27
C MET A 93 4.65 -13.02 -21.35
N PRO A 94 5.14 -13.43 -22.54
CA PRO A 94 4.33 -13.99 -23.61
C PRO A 94 3.98 -15.46 -23.30
N LEU A 95 3.20 -15.69 -22.25
CA LEU A 95 2.77 -17.02 -21.83
C LEU A 95 1.35 -17.31 -22.28
N HIS A 96 1.02 -18.59 -22.31
CA HIS A 96 -0.38 -19.00 -22.48
C HIS A 96 -1.19 -18.52 -21.29
N GLU A 97 -2.27 -17.75 -21.54
CA GLU A 97 -3.10 -17.14 -20.51
C GLU A 97 -4.46 -17.87 -20.42
N SER A 98 -4.86 -18.13 -19.18
CA SER A 98 -6.23 -18.55 -18.85
C SER A 98 -6.81 -17.57 -17.84
N ARG A 99 -8.05 -17.13 -18.07
CA ARG A 99 -8.69 -16.09 -17.26
C ARG A 99 -9.76 -16.67 -16.36
N LEU A 100 -9.75 -16.26 -15.08
CA LEU A 100 -10.83 -16.48 -14.13
C LEU A 100 -11.66 -15.20 -14.05
N THR A 101 -12.84 -15.22 -14.65
CA THR A 101 -13.66 -14.01 -14.83
C THR A 101 -14.79 -13.90 -13.80
N THR A 102 -15.13 -14.98 -13.10
CA THR A 102 -16.24 -14.97 -12.13
C THR A 102 -15.70 -14.78 -10.72
N SER A 103 -16.19 -13.75 -10.03
CA SER A 103 -15.88 -13.54 -8.60
C SER A 103 -16.56 -14.59 -7.74
N PHE A 104 -15.91 -15.00 -6.65
CA PHE A 104 -16.52 -15.81 -5.58
C PHE A 104 -16.98 -14.95 -4.39
N ARG A 105 -16.57 -13.68 -4.33
CA ARG A 105 -16.74 -12.80 -3.15
C ARG A 105 -17.95 -11.90 -3.24
N PHE A 106 -18.38 -11.49 -4.45
CA PHE A 106 -19.44 -10.51 -4.65
C PHE A 106 -20.29 -10.83 -5.88
N GLY A 107 -21.49 -10.27 -5.90
CA GLY A 107 -22.44 -10.39 -7.02
C GLY A 107 -22.32 -9.27 -8.05
N ASP A 108 -23.28 -9.25 -9.01
CA ASP A 108 -23.22 -8.42 -10.21
C ASP A 108 -23.15 -6.92 -9.93
N ALA A 109 -23.85 -6.39 -8.92
CA ALA A 109 -23.85 -4.96 -8.65
C ALA A 109 -22.45 -4.38 -8.34
N ILE A 110 -21.56 -5.17 -7.69
CA ILE A 110 -20.17 -4.76 -7.46
C ILE A 110 -19.34 -5.00 -8.72
N ALA A 111 -19.59 -6.09 -9.44
CA ALA A 111 -18.93 -6.38 -10.70
C ALA A 111 -19.17 -5.26 -11.75
N ASP A 112 -20.37 -4.72 -11.84
CA ASP A 112 -20.73 -3.63 -12.76
C ASP A 112 -19.93 -2.35 -12.48
N VAL A 113 -19.78 -1.98 -11.20
CA VAL A 113 -18.92 -0.84 -10.80
C VAL A 113 -17.46 -1.10 -11.15
N ALA A 114 -16.96 -2.30 -10.85
CA ALA A 114 -15.59 -2.68 -11.19
C ALA A 114 -15.36 -2.64 -12.72
N ASN A 115 -16.31 -3.14 -13.52
CA ASN A 115 -16.23 -3.15 -14.98
C ASN A 115 -16.22 -1.73 -15.56
N SER A 116 -16.94 -0.78 -14.95
CA SER A 116 -16.87 0.62 -15.37
C SER A 116 -15.46 1.19 -15.27
N ILE A 117 -14.72 0.85 -14.20
CA ILE A 117 -13.34 1.28 -14.00
C ILE A 117 -12.39 0.49 -14.92
N LEU A 118 -12.56 -0.83 -15.00
CA LEU A 118 -11.74 -1.71 -15.83
C LEU A 118 -11.84 -1.33 -17.33
N GLY A 119 -13.06 -0.98 -17.81
CA GLY A 119 -13.26 -0.48 -19.16
C GLY A 119 -12.52 0.83 -19.43
N ALA A 120 -12.46 1.74 -18.45
CA ALA A 120 -11.67 2.96 -18.55
C ALA A 120 -10.15 2.70 -18.56
N LEU A 121 -9.72 1.55 -18.03
CA LEU A 121 -8.33 1.05 -18.09
C LEU A 121 -8.07 0.19 -19.35
N ASN A 122 -8.99 0.15 -20.30
CA ASN A 122 -8.95 -0.63 -21.54
C ASN A 122 -8.99 -2.15 -21.34
N GLU A 123 -9.52 -2.65 -20.21
CA GLU A 123 -9.79 -4.07 -20.07
C GLU A 123 -11.03 -4.45 -20.90
N THR A 124 -10.89 -5.50 -21.69
CA THR A 124 -11.92 -5.93 -22.64
C THR A 124 -12.73 -7.13 -22.15
N VAL A 125 -12.20 -7.87 -21.18
CA VAL A 125 -12.87 -9.05 -20.63
C VAL A 125 -13.57 -8.66 -19.33
N PRO A 126 -14.91 -8.71 -19.29
CA PRO A 126 -15.64 -8.29 -18.11
C PRO A 126 -15.46 -9.26 -16.93
N LEU A 127 -15.44 -8.70 -15.74
CA LEU A 127 -15.58 -9.42 -14.48
C LEU A 127 -17.05 -9.76 -14.27
N LEU A 128 -17.35 -10.99 -13.89
CA LEU A 128 -18.70 -11.47 -13.60
C LEU A 128 -18.89 -11.60 -12.08
N GLY A 129 -20.04 -11.17 -11.60
CA GLY A 129 -20.45 -11.43 -10.22
C GLY A 129 -20.79 -12.89 -9.98
N ASN A 130 -20.75 -13.29 -8.72
CA ASN A 130 -21.26 -14.61 -8.32
C ASN A 130 -22.80 -14.59 -8.31
N PRO A 131 -23.49 -15.42 -9.10
CA PRO A 131 -24.96 -15.40 -9.18
C PRO A 131 -25.62 -15.84 -7.85
N ASN A 132 -24.88 -16.49 -6.95
CA ASN A 132 -25.36 -16.92 -5.64
C ASN A 132 -25.11 -15.86 -4.54
N VAL A 133 -24.43 -14.76 -4.84
CA VAL A 133 -24.11 -13.69 -3.89
C VAL A 133 -24.91 -12.44 -4.26
N LYS A 134 -25.80 -12.01 -3.38
CA LYS A 134 -26.49 -10.72 -3.56
C LYS A 134 -25.57 -9.59 -3.10
N SER A 135 -25.25 -8.69 -4.00
CA SER A 135 -24.53 -7.46 -3.67
C SER A 135 -25.37 -6.23 -4.01
N ASN A 136 -25.10 -5.11 -3.38
CA ASN A 136 -25.75 -3.84 -3.61
C ASN A 136 -24.72 -2.71 -3.51
N VAL A 137 -24.84 -1.71 -4.38
CA VAL A 137 -24.03 -0.49 -4.36
C VAL A 137 -24.95 0.71 -4.16
N VAL A 138 -24.61 1.58 -3.22
CA VAL A 138 -25.38 2.77 -2.87
C VAL A 138 -24.50 4.01 -2.83
N ASN A 139 -24.97 5.10 -3.42
CA ASN A 139 -24.21 6.36 -3.48
C ASN A 139 -24.21 7.16 -2.16
N LYS A 140 -25.09 6.80 -1.21
CA LYS A 140 -25.14 7.46 0.09
C LYS A 140 -24.99 6.42 1.19
N PRO A 141 -23.85 6.39 1.88
CA PRO A 141 -23.64 5.43 2.96
C PRO A 141 -24.60 5.71 4.13
N HIS A 142 -25.23 4.66 4.64
CA HIS A 142 -25.81 4.73 5.97
C HIS A 142 -24.65 4.73 6.99
N THR A 143 -24.42 5.87 7.62
CA THR A 143 -23.27 6.12 8.50
C THR A 143 -23.08 5.13 9.65
N LYS A 144 -24.11 4.33 9.98
CA LYS A 144 -24.08 3.34 11.08
C LYS A 144 -24.00 1.86 10.61
N MET A 145 -23.90 1.59 9.32
CA MET A 145 -23.94 0.22 8.78
C MET A 145 -22.75 -0.08 7.89
N ARG A 146 -21.55 0.16 8.37
CA ARG A 146 -20.30 -0.15 7.66
C ARG A 146 -19.41 -1.05 8.53
N ASP A 147 -18.77 -2.00 7.91
CA ASP A 147 -17.77 -2.85 8.55
C ASP A 147 -16.37 -2.30 8.30
N ALA A 148 -16.16 -1.67 7.14
CA ALA A 148 -14.90 -1.02 6.79
C ALA A 148 -15.09 0.29 6.04
N ILE A 149 -14.14 1.21 6.20
CA ILE A 149 -13.97 2.41 5.39
C ILE A 149 -12.62 2.31 4.71
N LEU A 150 -12.60 2.39 3.39
CA LEU A 150 -11.39 2.40 2.60
C LEU A 150 -11.07 3.83 2.17
N CYS A 151 -9.82 4.26 2.42
CA CYS A 151 -9.30 5.54 1.98
C CYS A 151 -7.96 5.37 1.26
N ARG A 152 -7.54 6.39 0.53
CA ARG A 152 -6.29 6.34 -0.22
C ARG A 152 -5.09 6.64 0.66
N THR A 153 -5.20 7.60 1.57
CA THR A 153 -4.05 8.15 2.28
C THR A 153 -4.08 7.87 3.78
N ASN A 154 -2.89 7.78 4.39
CA ASN A 154 -2.77 7.68 5.85
C ASN A 154 -3.30 8.94 6.55
N ALA A 155 -3.21 10.12 5.93
CA ALA A 155 -3.76 11.35 6.46
C ALA A 155 -5.29 11.26 6.55
N ARG A 156 -5.96 10.81 5.46
CA ARG A 156 -7.42 10.61 5.46
C ARG A 156 -7.85 9.57 6.49
N ALA A 157 -7.09 8.50 6.64
CA ALA A 157 -7.34 7.49 7.68
C ALA A 157 -7.31 8.10 9.10
N MET A 158 -6.40 9.03 9.37
CA MET A 158 -6.32 9.74 10.66
C MET A 158 -7.47 10.72 10.86
N GLU A 159 -7.88 11.47 9.84
CA GLU A 159 -9.05 12.35 9.92
C GLU A 159 -10.32 11.55 10.25
N LEU A 160 -10.50 10.40 9.60
CA LEU A 160 -11.62 9.50 9.85
C LEU A 160 -11.57 8.93 11.28
N LEU A 161 -10.39 8.55 11.76
CA LEU A 161 -10.19 8.09 13.14
C LEU A 161 -10.59 9.18 14.14
N LEU A 162 -10.09 10.42 13.96
CA LEU A 162 -10.44 11.55 14.80
C LEU A 162 -11.95 11.79 14.81
N SER A 163 -12.57 11.81 13.63
CA SER A 163 -14.02 11.97 13.48
C SER A 163 -14.80 10.89 14.23
N GLY A 164 -14.45 9.61 14.04
CA GLY A 164 -15.10 8.49 14.74
C GLY A 164 -14.99 8.59 16.25
N LEU A 165 -13.79 8.92 16.77
CA LEU A 165 -13.57 9.10 18.21
C LEU A 165 -14.38 10.26 18.81
N VAL A 166 -14.57 11.35 18.05
CA VAL A 166 -15.44 12.48 18.47
C VAL A 166 -16.90 12.03 18.58
N HIS A 167 -17.34 11.14 17.69
CA HIS A 167 -18.69 10.57 17.75
C HIS A 167 -18.87 9.46 18.80
N GLY A 168 -17.76 9.07 19.47
CA GLY A 168 -17.78 8.01 20.49
C GLY A 168 -17.68 6.60 19.93
N ASP A 169 -17.34 6.46 18.64
CA ASP A 169 -17.17 5.17 17.97
C ASP A 169 -15.89 4.47 18.44
N LYS A 170 -15.91 3.14 18.49
CA LYS A 170 -14.74 2.30 18.67
C LYS A 170 -14.16 1.97 17.29
N VAL A 171 -13.02 2.54 16.97
CA VAL A 171 -12.44 2.45 15.61
C VAL A 171 -11.15 1.65 15.62
N SER A 172 -11.05 0.70 14.72
CA SER A 172 -9.79 0.03 14.40
C SER A 172 -9.14 0.69 13.18
N LEU A 173 -7.81 0.81 13.19
CA LEU A 173 -7.04 1.43 12.12
C LEU A 173 -6.07 0.41 11.50
N GLN A 174 -6.36 -0.02 10.29
CA GLN A 174 -5.49 -0.84 9.43
C GLN A 174 -4.66 0.10 8.52
N ALA A 175 -3.83 0.93 9.13
CA ALA A 175 -2.84 1.79 8.50
C ALA A 175 -1.50 1.58 9.21
N ASP A 176 -0.43 2.19 8.71
CA ASP A 176 0.86 2.13 9.39
C ASP A 176 0.88 3.11 10.58
N HIS A 177 0.14 2.73 11.65
CA HIS A 177 -0.01 3.56 12.84
C HIS A 177 1.33 3.80 13.57
N GLN A 178 2.30 2.89 13.45
CA GLN A 178 3.63 3.10 14.02
C GLN A 178 4.41 4.18 13.25
N LYS A 179 4.29 4.18 11.91
CA LYS A 179 4.87 5.23 11.07
C LYS A 179 4.20 6.57 11.34
N LEU A 180 2.87 6.59 11.43
CA LEU A 180 2.10 7.78 11.78
C LEU A 180 2.49 8.33 13.15
N SER A 181 2.60 7.47 14.19
CA SER A 181 3.02 7.90 15.54
C SER A 181 4.41 8.51 15.50
N ARG A 182 5.38 7.86 14.88
CA ARG A 182 6.75 8.39 14.73
C ARG A 182 6.77 9.74 14.02
N PHE A 183 6.00 9.88 12.94
CA PHE A 183 5.90 11.15 12.22
C PHE A 183 5.33 12.27 13.11
N VAL A 184 4.23 12.02 13.86
CA VAL A 184 3.60 13.00 14.76
C VAL A 184 4.53 13.36 15.92
N ASP A 185 5.27 12.39 16.47
CA ASP A 185 6.26 12.62 17.52
C ASP A 185 7.43 13.49 17.02
N ALA A 186 7.96 13.16 15.84
CA ALA A 186 9.02 13.92 15.20
C ALA A 186 8.56 15.34 14.84
N ALA A 187 7.35 15.51 14.32
CA ALA A 187 6.77 16.82 14.04
C ALA A 187 6.66 17.67 15.33
N SER A 188 6.25 17.06 16.44
CA SER A 188 6.21 17.73 17.74
C SER A 188 7.59 18.24 18.20
N LEU A 189 8.63 17.42 18.03
CA LEU A 189 9.99 17.79 18.37
C LEU A 189 10.55 18.88 17.45
N LEU A 190 10.31 18.75 16.14
CA LEU A 190 10.77 19.71 15.15
C LEU A 190 10.11 21.10 15.34
N LYS A 191 8.81 21.15 15.68
CA LYS A 191 8.12 22.39 16.08
C LYS A 191 8.71 23.04 17.34
N GLN A 192 9.38 22.26 18.21
CA GLN A 192 10.14 22.77 19.37
C GLN A 192 11.59 23.16 19.05
N GLY A 193 12.00 23.10 17.77
CA GLY A 193 13.37 23.39 17.34
C GLY A 193 14.38 22.27 17.63
N LYS A 194 13.91 21.06 17.89
CA LYS A 194 14.80 19.91 18.12
C LYS A 194 15.07 19.20 16.79
N ARG A 195 16.33 18.78 16.60
CA ARG A 195 16.73 18.05 15.40
C ARG A 195 16.19 16.61 15.41
N ILE A 196 15.72 16.14 14.27
CA ILE A 196 15.21 14.78 14.05
C ILE A 196 16.25 14.00 13.23
N THR A 197 16.44 12.71 13.55
CA THR A 197 17.40 11.84 12.85
C THR A 197 16.80 10.47 12.52
N ASP A 198 15.74 10.07 13.19
CA ASP A 198 15.16 8.72 13.20
C ASP A 198 13.90 8.58 12.35
N VAL A 199 13.38 9.70 11.81
CA VAL A 199 12.24 9.73 10.89
C VAL A 199 12.72 10.25 9.54
N PRO A 200 12.95 9.36 8.54
CA PRO A 200 13.57 9.72 7.27
C PRO A 200 12.88 10.88 6.55
N GLU A 201 11.56 10.95 6.63
CA GLU A 201 10.74 11.99 5.99
C GLU A 201 10.99 13.39 6.59
N LEU A 202 11.46 13.47 7.84
CA LEU A 202 11.69 14.74 8.54
C LEU A 202 13.16 14.98 8.92
N ALA A 203 14.04 14.00 8.75
CA ALA A 203 15.44 14.04 9.20
C ALA A 203 16.29 15.12 8.50
N TRP A 204 15.88 15.60 7.32
CA TRP A 204 16.61 16.55 6.51
C TRP A 204 16.30 18.01 6.87
N PHE A 205 15.26 18.27 7.65
CA PHE A 205 14.79 19.60 7.97
C PHE A 205 15.30 20.06 9.33
N ASN A 206 15.61 21.38 9.43
CA ASN A 206 16.03 21.99 10.68
C ASN A 206 14.88 22.65 11.43
N SER A 207 13.79 22.95 10.73
CA SER A 207 12.60 23.58 11.29
C SER A 207 11.31 23.08 10.62
N TRP A 208 10.17 23.30 11.28
CA TRP A 208 8.87 23.02 10.68
C TRP A 208 8.57 23.94 9.48
N HIS A 209 9.18 25.13 9.44
CA HIS A 209 9.10 26.03 8.29
C HIS A 209 9.75 25.42 7.04
N ASP A 210 10.94 24.80 7.19
CA ASP A 210 11.62 24.13 6.06
C ASP A 210 10.75 23.00 5.47
N VAL A 211 9.99 22.30 6.34
CA VAL A 211 9.04 21.27 5.91
C VAL A 211 7.93 21.88 5.06
N HIS A 212 7.40 23.05 5.45
CA HIS A 212 6.41 23.76 4.65
C HIS A 212 6.95 24.18 3.29
N GLU A 213 8.14 24.77 3.25
CA GLU A 213 8.78 25.15 1.97
C GLU A 213 8.94 23.92 1.06
N TYR A 214 9.37 22.79 1.61
CA TYR A 214 9.48 21.55 0.85
C TYR A 214 8.12 21.06 0.33
N CYS A 215 7.04 21.18 1.11
CA CYS A 215 5.69 20.79 0.69
C CYS A 215 5.14 21.63 -0.48
N GLU A 216 5.70 22.80 -0.76
CA GLU A 216 5.33 23.62 -1.93
C GLU A 216 6.06 23.17 -3.21
N THR A 217 7.04 22.28 -3.11
CA THR A 217 7.72 21.67 -4.24
C THR A 217 6.97 20.41 -4.72
N ASN A 218 7.24 19.98 -5.96
CA ASN A 218 6.68 18.71 -6.47
C ASN A 218 7.13 17.50 -5.65
N ASP A 219 8.34 17.54 -5.09
CA ASP A 219 8.93 16.44 -4.31
C ASP A 219 8.30 16.31 -2.92
N GLY A 220 7.70 17.39 -2.39
CA GLY A 220 7.03 17.39 -1.09
C GLY A 220 5.59 16.87 -1.09
N SER A 221 5.07 16.50 -2.23
CA SER A 221 3.66 16.07 -2.40
C SER A 221 3.28 14.82 -1.57
N ASP A 222 4.25 13.97 -1.27
CA ASP A 222 4.06 12.72 -0.52
C ASP A 222 3.84 12.95 0.99
N ILE A 223 4.49 13.96 1.58
CA ILE A 223 4.36 14.29 3.02
C ILE A 223 3.35 15.41 3.27
N LYS A 224 3.00 16.21 2.25
CA LYS A 224 2.06 17.35 2.37
C LYS A 224 0.74 17.02 3.09
N PRO A 225 0.06 15.87 2.84
CA PRO A 225 -1.15 15.51 3.56
C PRO A 225 -0.95 15.31 5.07
N LEU A 226 0.20 14.72 5.47
CA LEU A 226 0.52 14.53 6.89
C LEU A 226 0.92 15.85 7.57
N VAL A 227 1.64 16.72 6.86
CA VAL A 227 2.00 18.05 7.35
C VAL A 227 0.74 18.86 7.60
N LYS A 228 -0.19 18.89 6.64
CA LYS A 228 -1.49 19.54 6.79
C LYS A 228 -2.28 18.98 7.98
N LEU A 229 -2.33 17.67 8.15
CA LEU A 229 -3.01 17.03 9.29
C LEU A 229 -2.44 17.51 10.63
N VAL A 230 -1.10 17.62 10.73
CA VAL A 230 -0.42 18.12 11.95
C VAL A 230 -0.73 19.60 12.20
N ASP A 231 -0.88 20.40 11.14
CA ASP A 231 -1.19 21.83 11.29
C ASP A 231 -2.65 22.06 11.67
N ASP A 232 -3.57 21.33 11.03
CA ASP A 232 -5.00 21.49 11.28
C ASP A 232 -5.42 20.99 12.67
N HIS A 233 -4.81 19.92 13.17
CA HIS A 233 -5.23 19.27 14.43
C HIS A 233 -4.24 19.42 15.58
N GLY A 234 -2.98 19.74 15.31
CA GLY A 234 -1.89 19.71 16.28
C GLY A 234 -1.43 18.29 16.63
N THR A 235 -0.25 18.18 17.24
CA THR A 235 0.38 16.87 17.52
C THR A 235 -0.28 16.13 18.68
N GLU A 236 -0.72 16.82 19.73
CA GLU A 236 -1.27 16.18 20.94
C GLU A 236 -2.65 15.51 20.73
N PRO A 237 -3.62 16.12 19.99
CA PRO A 237 -4.84 15.40 19.62
C PRO A 237 -4.58 14.16 18.77
N LEU A 238 -3.64 14.23 17.84
CA LEU A 238 -3.26 13.10 16.98
C LEU A 238 -2.66 11.94 17.79
N LYS A 239 -1.75 12.23 18.72
CA LYS A 239 -1.20 11.22 19.65
C LYS A 239 -2.28 10.55 20.47
N ARG A 240 -3.20 11.34 21.04
CA ARG A 240 -4.33 10.81 21.82
C ARG A 240 -5.25 9.92 20.98
N ALA A 241 -5.48 10.28 19.72
CA ALA A 241 -6.28 9.47 18.79
C ALA A 241 -5.59 8.12 18.50
N LEU A 242 -4.31 8.14 18.19
CA LEU A 242 -3.51 6.92 17.94
C LEU A 242 -3.51 5.99 19.17
N ALA A 243 -3.45 6.55 20.39
CA ALA A 243 -3.51 5.76 21.61
C ALA A 243 -4.90 5.15 21.91
N LYS A 244 -5.96 5.60 21.22
CA LYS A 244 -7.34 5.11 21.38
C LYS A 244 -7.77 4.12 20.27
N ILE A 245 -6.86 3.72 19.40
CA ILE A 245 -7.14 2.70 18.39
C ILE A 245 -7.62 1.42 19.09
N THR A 246 -8.77 0.93 18.66
CA THR A 246 -9.38 -0.27 19.23
C THR A 246 -8.95 -1.51 18.44
N PRO A 247 -8.68 -2.66 19.07
CA PRO A 247 -8.49 -3.92 18.38
C PRO A 247 -9.66 -4.25 17.45
N ILE A 248 -9.39 -4.91 16.32
CA ILE A 248 -10.38 -5.15 15.27
C ILE A 248 -11.62 -5.92 15.79
N GLU A 249 -11.41 -6.84 16.70
CA GLU A 249 -12.46 -7.69 17.29
C GLU A 249 -13.43 -6.95 18.20
N GLN A 250 -13.05 -5.73 18.62
CA GLN A 250 -13.81 -4.89 19.54
C GLN A 250 -14.28 -3.58 18.90
N ALA A 251 -13.92 -3.36 17.64
CA ALA A 251 -14.22 -2.13 16.93
C ALA A 251 -15.64 -2.16 16.32
N ASP A 252 -16.27 -1.01 16.26
CA ASP A 252 -17.55 -0.83 15.56
C ASP A 252 -17.34 -0.90 14.03
N TYR A 253 -16.16 -0.47 13.53
CA TYR A 253 -15.72 -0.58 12.15
C TYR A 253 -14.20 -0.40 12.04
N VAL A 254 -13.68 -0.76 10.85
CA VAL A 254 -12.26 -0.67 10.51
C VAL A 254 -12.05 0.47 9.51
N ILE A 255 -11.01 1.27 9.72
CA ILE A 255 -10.49 2.19 8.71
C ILE A 255 -9.22 1.58 8.11
N SER A 256 -9.15 1.51 6.79
CA SER A 256 -7.99 0.94 6.10
C SER A 256 -7.62 1.76 4.87
N THR A 257 -6.33 1.79 4.54
CA THR A 257 -5.90 2.23 3.20
C THR A 257 -6.04 1.08 2.22
N ALA A 258 -6.23 1.36 0.91
CA ALA A 258 -6.34 0.33 -0.11
C ALA A 258 -5.15 -0.66 -0.08
N HIS A 259 -3.92 -0.15 0.15
CA HIS A 259 -2.73 -1.00 0.27
C HIS A 259 -2.80 -2.01 1.41
N LYS A 260 -3.35 -1.60 2.55
CA LYS A 260 -3.49 -2.46 3.74
C LYS A 260 -4.74 -3.34 3.67
N ALA A 261 -5.70 -2.97 2.84
CA ALA A 261 -6.93 -3.72 2.61
C ALA A 261 -6.75 -4.86 1.60
N LYS A 262 -5.64 -4.86 0.82
CA LYS A 262 -5.38 -5.94 -0.15
C LYS A 262 -5.40 -7.30 0.55
N GLY A 263 -6.15 -8.25 0.00
CA GLY A 263 -6.33 -9.58 0.57
C GLY A 263 -7.38 -9.68 1.69
N LEU A 264 -7.93 -8.54 2.17
CA LEU A 264 -9.02 -8.53 3.16
C LEU A 264 -10.38 -8.40 2.48
N GLU A 265 -11.42 -8.78 3.23
CA GLU A 265 -12.81 -8.66 2.77
C GLU A 265 -13.75 -8.33 3.92
N TRP A 266 -14.80 -7.55 3.62
CA TRP A 266 -15.86 -7.18 4.57
C TRP A 266 -17.20 -7.17 3.85
N ASN A 267 -18.26 -7.41 4.59
CA ASN A 267 -19.61 -7.46 4.03
C ASN A 267 -20.11 -6.08 3.59
N ARG A 268 -19.70 -5.01 4.29
CA ARG A 268 -20.17 -3.63 4.03
C ARG A 268 -18.97 -2.69 4.02
N VAL A 269 -18.64 -2.21 2.83
CA VAL A 269 -17.47 -1.34 2.62
C VAL A 269 -17.95 0.03 2.18
N HIS A 270 -17.44 1.07 2.83
CA HIS A 270 -17.52 2.44 2.37
C HIS A 270 -16.19 2.84 1.73
N ILE A 271 -16.23 3.34 0.51
CA ILE A 271 -15.05 3.88 -0.18
C ILE A 271 -15.14 5.40 -0.08
N GLU A 272 -14.08 6.03 0.44
CA GLU A 272 -13.97 7.48 0.59
C GLU A 272 -13.73 8.17 -0.76
N ASP A 273 -13.96 9.47 -0.81
CA ASP A 273 -13.83 10.30 -2.00
C ASP A 273 -12.41 10.84 -2.24
N ASP A 274 -11.42 10.38 -1.46
CA ASP A 274 -10.02 10.79 -1.61
C ASP A 274 -9.26 10.00 -2.71
N TYR A 275 -9.94 9.10 -3.40
CA TYR A 275 -9.40 8.43 -4.58
C TYR A 275 -9.53 9.33 -5.80
N GLN A 276 -8.37 9.75 -6.32
CA GLN A 276 -8.25 10.45 -7.58
C GLN A 276 -7.43 9.62 -8.55
N PHE A 277 -7.91 9.46 -9.77
CA PHE A 277 -7.20 8.74 -10.81
C PHE A 277 -7.27 9.53 -12.13
N LYS A 278 -6.26 9.33 -12.99
CA LYS A 278 -6.19 9.98 -14.29
C LYS A 278 -6.49 8.97 -15.37
N ILE A 279 -7.52 9.24 -16.16
CA ILE A 279 -7.84 8.48 -17.36
C ILE A 279 -7.64 9.43 -18.55
N ASN A 280 -6.79 9.04 -19.50
CA ASN A 280 -6.47 9.83 -20.70
C ASN A 280 -6.06 11.29 -20.39
N GLY A 281 -5.37 11.50 -19.26
CA GLY A 281 -4.89 12.81 -18.81
C GLY A 281 -5.92 13.66 -18.06
N LEU A 282 -7.16 13.20 -17.92
CA LEU A 282 -8.20 13.83 -17.11
C LEU A 282 -8.23 13.24 -15.70
N GLU A 283 -8.40 14.10 -14.70
CA GLU A 283 -8.60 13.67 -13.32
C GLU A 283 -10.05 13.24 -13.10
N HIS A 284 -10.22 12.06 -12.51
CA HIS A 284 -11.51 11.51 -12.11
C HIS A 284 -11.51 11.19 -10.62
N LYS A 285 -12.69 11.23 -10.01
CA LYS A 285 -12.95 10.73 -8.65
C LYS A 285 -13.87 9.52 -8.74
N ILE A 286 -13.84 8.66 -7.74
CA ILE A 286 -14.74 7.49 -7.68
C ILE A 286 -16.22 7.90 -7.67
N THR A 287 -16.52 9.15 -7.30
CA THR A 287 -17.88 9.69 -7.26
C THR A 287 -18.37 10.27 -8.60
N ASP A 288 -17.50 10.37 -9.57
CA ASP A 288 -17.82 10.85 -10.93
C ASP A 288 -18.16 9.66 -11.86
#